data_c2f2c2197b9d75008218461707fe8244
#
_entry.id   c2f2c2197b9d75008218461707fe8244
#
_cell.length_a   1.000
_cell.length_b   1.000
_cell.length_c   1.000
_cell.angle_alpha   90.00
_cell.angle_beta   90.00
_cell.angle_gamma   90.00
#
_symmetry.space_group_name_H-M   'P 1'
#
loop_
_entity.id
_entity.type
_entity.pdbx_description
1 polymer ?
#
loop_
_entity_poly.entity_id
_entity_poly.type
_entity_poly.pdbx_seq_one_letter_code
_entity_poly.pdbx_strand_id
1 'polypeptide(L)'
;PVRTIQVADRIPLVGVSLVTTRSLLDSRRQDLETAVKASIKGMTAFVKDPDAAVEATKDHMDDLKVDQTQAKRAREVAVATGKLVSGDGSHPIGSVRVDDVAAMIEFLTSHKLLGDKKTPKAAEVCVPLGQ
;
A
#
# COMPACT_ATOMS: atom_id res chain seq x y z
N PRO A 1 1.78 29.28 8.55
CA PRO A 1 1.76 28.47 7.33
C PRO A 1 2.60 27.21 7.54
N VAL A 2 2.02 26.05 7.24
CA VAL A 2 2.71 24.74 7.28
C VAL A 2 3.29 24.48 5.89
N ARG A 3 4.56 24.06 5.82
CA ARG A 3 5.20 23.64 4.58
C ARG A 3 5.22 22.11 4.52
N THR A 4 4.63 21.54 3.49
CA THR A 4 4.65 20.09 3.25
C THR A 4 5.84 19.73 2.37
N ILE A 5 6.58 18.70 2.75
CA ILE A 5 7.66 18.08 1.96
C ILE A 5 7.20 16.70 1.57
N GLN A 6 7.11 16.42 0.28
CA GLN A 6 6.79 15.09 -0.25
C GLN A 6 8.05 14.23 -0.20
N VAL A 7 8.07 13.28 0.72
CA VAL A 7 9.23 12.37 0.90
C VAL A 7 9.38 11.43 -0.30
N ALA A 8 8.25 10.98 -0.86
CA ALA A 8 8.23 10.08 -2.02
C ALA A 8 8.94 10.65 -3.26
N ASP A 9 8.99 11.98 -3.42
CA ASP A 9 9.71 12.63 -4.53
C ASP A 9 11.24 12.55 -4.39
N ARG A 10 11.72 12.17 -3.23
CA ARG A 10 13.13 12.21 -2.85
C ARG A 10 13.72 10.84 -2.52
N ILE A 11 12.89 9.93 -2.03
CA ILE A 11 13.32 8.64 -1.50
C ILE A 11 12.50 7.54 -2.17
N PRO A 12 13.14 6.61 -2.90
CA PRO A 12 12.46 5.54 -3.62
C PRO A 12 12.02 4.42 -2.66
N LEU A 13 11.03 4.71 -1.82
CA LEU A 13 10.47 3.73 -0.91
C LEU A 13 9.14 3.21 -1.45
N VAL A 14 9.02 1.89 -1.52
CA VAL A 14 7.74 1.22 -1.78
C VAL A 14 6.82 1.45 -0.59
N GLY A 15 5.58 1.80 -0.84
CA GLY A 15 4.57 2.07 0.18
C GLY A 15 4.07 0.82 0.90
N VAL A 16 2.83 0.86 1.38
CA VAL A 16 2.19 -0.26 2.08
C VAL A 16 2.15 -1.49 1.18
N SER A 17 2.68 -2.60 1.67
CA SER A 17 2.78 -3.86 0.93
C SER A 17 2.30 -5.04 1.77
N LEU A 18 1.75 -6.05 1.11
CA LEU A 18 1.48 -7.34 1.74
C LEU A 18 2.77 -8.17 1.75
N VAL A 19 3.10 -8.71 2.91
CA VAL A 19 4.32 -9.49 3.13
C VAL A 19 3.94 -10.89 3.59
N THR A 20 4.64 -11.90 3.07
CA THR A 20 4.45 -13.30 3.46
C THR A 20 5.77 -14.05 3.51
N THR A 21 5.78 -15.23 4.09
CA THR A 21 6.95 -16.12 4.08
C THR A 21 6.93 -17.04 2.86
N ARG A 22 8.11 -17.53 2.45
CA ARG A 22 8.21 -18.52 1.37
C ARG A 22 7.39 -19.77 1.69
N SER A 23 7.51 -20.29 2.90
CA SER A 23 6.75 -21.47 3.34
C SER A 23 5.23 -21.29 3.20
N LEU A 24 4.71 -20.12 3.59
CA LEU A 24 3.28 -19.85 3.45
C LEU A 24 2.86 -19.69 1.98
N LEU A 25 3.72 -19.05 1.18
CA LEU A 25 3.50 -18.93 -0.25
C LEU A 25 3.42 -20.29 -0.94
N ASP A 26 4.30 -21.21 -0.57
CA ASP A 26 4.35 -22.55 -1.17
C ASP A 26 3.17 -23.43 -0.71
N SER A 27 2.76 -23.33 0.57
CA SER A 27 1.71 -24.17 1.15
C SER A 27 0.29 -23.63 0.99
N ARG A 28 0.10 -22.32 0.85
CA ARG A 28 -1.22 -21.65 0.84
C ARG A 28 -1.36 -20.60 -0.27
N ARG A 29 -0.74 -20.83 -1.41
CA ARG A 29 -0.71 -19.87 -2.51
C ARG A 29 -2.11 -19.40 -2.93
N GLN A 30 -3.06 -20.31 -3.07
CA GLN A 30 -4.43 -20.01 -3.50
C GLN A 30 -5.16 -19.09 -2.51
N ASP A 31 -4.95 -19.29 -1.21
CA ASP A 31 -5.53 -18.42 -0.17
C ASP A 31 -4.93 -17.02 -0.22
N LEU A 32 -3.60 -16.94 -0.43
CA LEU A 32 -2.91 -15.67 -0.57
C LEU A 32 -3.38 -14.90 -1.82
N GLU A 33 -3.55 -15.58 -2.95
CA GLU A 33 -4.10 -14.98 -4.17
C GLU A 33 -5.52 -14.46 -3.96
N THR A 34 -6.34 -15.22 -3.24
CA THR A 34 -7.71 -14.79 -2.90
C THR A 34 -7.69 -13.54 -2.01
N ALA A 35 -6.84 -13.51 -0.99
CA ALA A 35 -6.69 -12.37 -0.10
C ALA A 35 -6.18 -11.12 -0.84
N VAL A 36 -5.20 -11.28 -1.73
CA VAL A 36 -4.66 -10.18 -2.55
C VAL A 36 -5.74 -9.64 -3.50
N LYS A 37 -6.48 -10.51 -4.19
CA LYS A 37 -7.59 -10.09 -5.07
C LYS A 37 -8.68 -9.34 -4.31
N ALA A 38 -9.05 -9.81 -3.12
CA ALA A 38 -10.01 -9.13 -2.27
C ALA A 38 -9.50 -7.75 -1.83
N SER A 39 -8.22 -7.64 -1.45
CA SER A 39 -7.57 -6.37 -1.09
C SER A 39 -7.54 -5.38 -2.26
N ILE A 40 -7.16 -5.83 -3.46
CA ILE A 40 -7.16 -5.00 -4.67
C ILE A 40 -8.59 -4.51 -4.99
N LYS A 41 -9.58 -5.39 -4.89
CA LYS A 41 -10.99 -5.02 -5.09
C LYS A 41 -11.44 -3.96 -4.09
N GLY A 42 -11.08 -4.12 -2.81
CA GLY A 42 -11.39 -3.14 -1.76
C GLY A 42 -10.70 -1.78 -2.02
N MET A 43 -9.42 -1.78 -2.36
CA MET A 43 -8.68 -0.55 -2.69
C MET A 43 -9.25 0.14 -3.93
N THR A 44 -9.64 -0.62 -4.95
CA THR A 44 -10.25 -0.08 -6.17
C THR A 44 -11.61 0.57 -5.87
N ALA A 45 -12.43 -0.06 -5.04
CA ALA A 45 -13.70 0.50 -4.60
C ALA A 45 -13.49 1.77 -3.77
N PHE A 46 -12.54 1.76 -2.86
CA PHE A 46 -12.15 2.90 -2.03
C PHE A 46 -11.70 4.12 -2.88
N VAL A 47 -10.86 3.90 -3.89
CA VAL A 47 -10.39 4.98 -4.78
C VAL A 47 -11.56 5.53 -5.62
N LYS A 48 -12.47 4.66 -6.04
CA LYS A 48 -13.63 5.03 -6.87
C LYS A 48 -14.66 5.85 -6.10
N ASP A 49 -14.93 5.49 -4.86
CA ASP A 49 -15.93 6.15 -4.01
C ASP A 49 -15.43 6.23 -2.55
N PRO A 50 -14.65 7.28 -2.23
CA PRO A 50 -14.14 7.47 -0.87
C PRO A 50 -15.25 7.68 0.17
N ASP A 51 -16.41 8.24 -0.23
CA ASP A 51 -17.53 8.47 0.68
C ASP A 51 -18.17 7.15 1.11
N ALA A 52 -18.46 6.27 0.15
CA ALA A 52 -18.95 4.94 0.44
C ALA A 52 -17.95 4.11 1.28
N ALA A 53 -16.66 4.29 1.05
CA ALA A 53 -15.62 3.62 1.84
C ALA A 53 -15.60 4.12 3.29
N VAL A 54 -15.71 5.42 3.52
CA VAL A 54 -15.80 6.00 4.88
C VAL A 54 -17.07 5.52 5.58
N GLU A 55 -18.20 5.48 4.87
CA GLU A 55 -19.47 4.99 5.43
C GLU A 55 -19.38 3.52 5.85
N ALA A 56 -18.83 2.66 4.99
CA ALA A 56 -18.61 1.25 5.32
C ALA A 56 -17.65 1.05 6.52
N THR A 57 -16.71 1.98 6.72
CA THR A 57 -15.77 1.92 7.85
C THR A 57 -16.44 2.29 9.17
N LYS A 58 -17.49 3.10 9.17
CA LYS A 58 -18.21 3.51 10.38
C LYS A 58 -18.76 2.32 11.18
N ASP A 59 -19.15 1.25 10.50
CA ASP A 59 -19.66 0.04 11.18
C ASP A 59 -18.58 -0.67 12.00
N HIS A 60 -17.33 -0.42 11.71
CA HIS A 60 -16.17 -1.05 12.34
C HIS A 60 -15.34 -0.10 13.23
N MET A 61 -15.64 1.19 13.23
CA MET A 61 -14.91 2.21 13.99
C MET A 61 -15.89 3.13 14.74
N ASP A 62 -16.05 2.90 16.03
CA ASP A 62 -17.02 3.63 16.86
C ASP A 62 -16.73 5.14 16.90
N ASP A 63 -15.48 5.56 16.85
CA ASP A 63 -15.09 6.97 16.83
C ASP A 63 -15.65 7.73 15.62
N LEU A 64 -15.90 7.07 14.49
CA LEU A 64 -16.47 7.69 13.31
C LEU A 64 -18.01 7.85 13.38
N LYS A 65 -18.67 7.15 14.31
CA LYS A 65 -20.13 7.21 14.50
C LYS A 65 -20.58 8.47 15.23
N VAL A 66 -19.70 9.07 16.04
CA VAL A 66 -20.07 10.02 17.10
C VAL A 66 -19.82 11.48 16.74
N ASP A 67 -18.91 11.79 15.81
CA ASP A 67 -18.49 13.17 15.54
C ASP A 67 -18.48 13.50 14.06
N GLN A 68 -19.33 14.45 13.65
CA GLN A 68 -19.37 14.96 12.27
C GLN A 68 -18.03 15.57 11.81
N THR A 69 -17.26 16.17 12.73
CA THR A 69 -15.93 16.72 12.43
C THR A 69 -14.96 15.59 12.10
N GLN A 70 -15.03 14.48 12.80
CA GLN A 70 -14.25 13.28 12.54
C GLN A 70 -14.61 12.66 11.18
N ALA A 71 -15.90 12.57 10.86
CA ALA A 71 -16.37 12.06 9.57
C ALA A 71 -15.86 12.93 8.39
N LYS A 72 -15.88 14.27 8.54
CA LYS A 72 -15.31 15.17 7.53
C LYS A 72 -13.80 14.97 7.35
N ARG A 73 -13.04 14.86 8.44
CA ARG A 73 -11.60 14.58 8.40
C ARG A 73 -11.31 13.21 7.78
N ALA A 74 -12.07 12.19 8.15
CA ALA A 74 -11.94 10.85 7.58
C ALA A 74 -12.12 10.89 6.05
N ARG A 75 -13.09 11.64 5.54
CA ARG A 75 -13.31 11.85 4.12
C ARG A 75 -12.10 12.55 3.45
N GLU A 76 -11.60 13.63 4.03
CA GLU A 76 -10.42 14.35 3.49
C GLU A 76 -9.19 13.42 3.43
N VAL A 77 -8.97 12.63 4.47
CA VAL A 77 -7.90 11.62 4.53
C VAL A 77 -8.15 10.52 3.48
N ALA A 78 -9.37 10.03 3.33
CA ALA A 78 -9.72 9.02 2.34
C ALA A 78 -9.44 9.49 0.93
N VAL A 79 -9.84 10.71 0.56
CA VAL A 79 -9.55 11.31 -0.75
C VAL A 79 -8.04 11.46 -0.98
N ALA A 80 -7.29 11.94 0.01
CA ALA A 80 -5.84 12.07 -0.09
C ALA A 80 -5.15 10.71 -0.24
N THR A 81 -5.57 9.72 0.56
CA THR A 81 -5.07 8.34 0.49
C THR A 81 -5.40 7.69 -0.85
N GLY A 82 -6.62 7.90 -1.37
CA GLY A 82 -7.03 7.40 -2.67
C GLY A 82 -6.11 7.90 -3.80
N LYS A 83 -5.69 9.15 -3.75
CA LYS A 83 -4.71 9.71 -4.71
C LYS A 83 -3.33 9.04 -4.59
N LEU A 84 -2.89 8.72 -3.38
CA LEU A 84 -1.63 8.01 -3.18
C LEU A 84 -1.72 6.56 -3.67
N VAL A 85 -2.84 5.88 -3.46
CA VAL A 85 -3.07 4.50 -3.91
C VAL A 85 -3.16 4.41 -5.42
N SER A 86 -3.84 5.36 -6.07
CA SER A 86 -3.96 5.39 -7.54
C SER A 86 -2.70 5.90 -8.24
N GLY A 87 -1.82 6.59 -7.53
CA GLY A 87 -0.63 7.21 -8.11
C GLY A 87 -0.97 8.13 -9.27
N ASP A 88 -0.18 8.04 -10.34
CA ASP A 88 -0.41 8.74 -11.61
C ASP A 88 -1.38 7.99 -12.56
N GLY A 89 -1.91 6.85 -12.13
CA GLY A 89 -2.78 5.99 -12.93
C GLY A 89 -2.05 5.15 -14.00
N SER A 90 -0.74 5.23 -14.10
CA SER A 90 0.04 4.49 -15.10
C SER A 90 0.12 2.98 -14.82
N HIS A 91 -0.21 2.58 -13.60
CA HIS A 91 -0.13 1.18 -13.16
C HIS A 91 -1.41 0.74 -12.45
N PRO A 92 -1.79 -0.54 -12.59
CA PRO A 92 -2.92 -1.10 -11.84
C PRO A 92 -2.73 -0.98 -10.33
N ILE A 93 -3.80 -0.71 -9.60
CA ILE A 93 -3.80 -0.71 -8.13
C ILE A 93 -3.35 -2.09 -7.64
N GLY A 94 -2.44 -2.10 -6.67
CA GLY A 94 -1.88 -3.33 -6.08
C GLY A 94 -0.79 -3.99 -6.91
N SER A 95 -0.37 -3.39 -8.04
CA SER A 95 0.81 -3.89 -8.76
C SER A 95 2.10 -3.61 -7.99
N VAL A 96 3.03 -4.57 -8.02
CA VAL A 96 4.38 -4.41 -7.48
C VAL A 96 5.36 -4.32 -8.64
N ARG A 97 6.08 -3.23 -8.72
CA ARG A 97 7.11 -3.02 -9.73
C ARG A 97 8.45 -3.48 -9.21
N VAL A 98 9.06 -4.42 -9.90
CA VAL A 98 10.39 -4.96 -9.54
C VAL A 98 11.44 -3.86 -9.51
N ASP A 99 11.34 -2.90 -10.44
CA ASP A 99 12.29 -1.78 -10.54
C ASP A 99 12.20 -0.83 -9.34
N ASP A 100 10.99 -0.55 -8.83
CA ASP A 100 10.81 0.27 -7.63
C ASP A 100 11.37 -0.42 -6.39
N VAL A 101 11.17 -1.73 -6.29
CA VAL A 101 11.76 -2.53 -5.20
C VAL A 101 13.27 -2.59 -5.32
N ALA A 102 13.82 -2.68 -6.54
CA ALA A 102 15.26 -2.64 -6.78
C ALA A 102 15.87 -1.30 -6.35
N ALA A 103 15.24 -0.18 -6.73
CA ALA A 103 15.67 1.16 -6.32
C ALA A 103 15.61 1.35 -4.80
N MET A 104 14.56 0.83 -4.15
CA MET A 104 14.46 0.84 -2.68
C MET A 104 15.59 0.03 -2.03
N ILE A 105 15.88 -1.17 -2.53
CA ILE A 105 16.95 -2.03 -2.01
C ILE A 105 18.30 -1.32 -2.17
N GLU A 106 18.57 -0.71 -3.32
CA GLU A 106 19.77 0.07 -3.57
C GLU A 106 19.91 1.23 -2.60
N PHE A 107 18.84 2.01 -2.41
CA PHE A 107 18.80 3.09 -1.44
C PHE A 107 19.11 2.60 -0.02
N LEU A 108 18.45 1.54 0.44
CA LEU A 108 18.66 0.96 1.77
C LEU A 108 20.09 0.43 1.95
N THR A 109 20.66 -0.16 0.90
CA THR A 109 22.03 -0.71 0.92
C THR A 109 23.06 0.42 0.97
N SER A 110 22.93 1.43 0.11
CA SER A 110 23.87 2.57 0.04
C SER A 110 23.92 3.37 1.34
N HIS A 111 22.80 3.42 2.06
CA HIS A 111 22.69 4.09 3.36
C HIS A 111 22.93 3.15 4.57
N LYS A 112 23.38 1.91 4.34
CA LYS A 112 23.66 0.89 5.37
C LYS A 112 22.46 0.59 6.29
N LEU A 113 21.24 0.71 5.77
CA LEU A 113 20.01 0.50 6.55
C LEU A 113 19.61 -0.98 6.65
N LEU A 114 20.22 -1.87 5.85
CA LEU A 114 19.98 -3.32 5.90
C LEU A 114 20.84 -4.05 6.94
N GLY A 115 21.75 -3.34 7.62
CA GLY A 115 22.74 -3.94 8.53
C GLY A 115 23.66 -4.93 7.81
N ASP A 116 24.11 -5.96 8.53
CA ASP A 116 25.03 -6.99 8.01
C ASP A 116 24.32 -8.12 7.23
N LYS A 117 23.03 -7.96 6.94
CA LYS A 117 22.26 -8.97 6.20
C LYS A 117 22.61 -8.93 4.72
N LYS A 118 22.58 -10.13 4.09
CA LYS A 118 22.74 -10.25 2.66
C LYS A 118 21.66 -9.43 1.94
N THR A 119 22.06 -8.56 1.03
CA THR A 119 21.17 -7.79 0.19
C THR A 119 20.33 -8.72 -0.70
N PRO A 120 18.99 -8.71 -0.60
CA PRO A 120 18.14 -9.53 -1.44
C PRO A 120 18.10 -8.97 -2.87
N LYS A 121 17.79 -9.83 -3.85
CA LYS A 121 17.44 -9.36 -5.19
C LYS A 121 15.96 -9.02 -5.27
N ALA A 122 15.60 -7.93 -5.93
CA ALA A 122 14.21 -7.51 -6.06
C ALA A 122 13.30 -8.62 -6.63
N ALA A 123 13.76 -9.34 -7.65
CA ALA A 123 13.02 -10.45 -8.25
C ALA A 123 12.81 -11.65 -7.30
N GLU A 124 13.63 -11.79 -6.25
CA GLU A 124 13.47 -12.85 -5.25
C GLU A 124 12.42 -12.51 -4.18
N VAL A 125 12.17 -11.21 -3.95
CA VAL A 125 11.23 -10.74 -2.93
C VAL A 125 9.89 -10.30 -3.51
N CYS A 126 9.83 -9.96 -4.79
CA CYS A 126 8.58 -9.62 -5.46
C CYS A 126 7.89 -10.89 -5.96
N VAL A 127 6.66 -11.12 -5.50
CA VAL A 127 5.83 -12.22 -5.98
C VAL A 127 4.55 -11.63 -6.57
N PRO A 128 4.34 -11.71 -7.89
CA PRO A 128 3.09 -11.27 -8.50
C PRO A 128 1.97 -12.23 -8.13
N LEU A 129 1.04 -11.75 -7.30
CA LEU A 129 -0.17 -12.47 -6.92
C LEU A 129 -1.39 -11.64 -7.31
N GLY A 130 -2.46 -12.29 -7.74
CA GLY A 130 -3.75 -11.63 -7.96
C GLY A 130 -3.86 -10.79 -9.24
N GLN A 131 -2.87 -10.88 -10.14
CA GLN A 131 -2.92 -10.28 -11.49
C GLN A 131 -3.63 -11.20 -12.46
#